data_91046129b5b5dfdf4185bc36061e5c37
#
_entry.id   91046129b5b5dfdf4185bc36061e5c37
#
_cell.length_a   1.000
_cell.length_b   1.000
_cell.length_c   1.000
_cell.angle_alpha   90.00
_cell.angle_beta   90.00
_cell.angle_gamma   90.00
#
_symmetry.space_group_name_H-M   'P 1'
#
loop_
_entity.id
_entity.type
_entity.pdbx_description
1 polymer ?
#
loop_
_entity_poly.entity_id
_entity_poly.type
_entity_poly.pdbx_seq_one_letter_code
_entity_poly.pdbx_strand_id
1 'polypeptide(L)'
;ERIAGIGIFDPRIGGDPILFQHLFWFYSHPAVYIMILPGMGVISEVVACFSRKRVFGYTFVAMASVGIAVIGFLVWGHHMFITGQSMYVSLAFSFLSFLVAVPSAIKVFNWTATMYKGSISLDTPMLYAFGFIGLFTIGGLTGLFLASLGVDVQVHGTYFVVAHFHYVMVGGMVMAFMGGIHFWWPKI
;
A
#
# COMPACT_ATOMS: atom_id res chain seq x y z
N GLU A 1 1.60 -10.76 29.74
CA GLU A 1 2.59 -10.44 30.76
C GLU A 1 1.97 -10.51 32.16
N ARG A 2 0.93 -9.72 32.44
CA ARG A 2 0.35 -9.58 33.81
C ARG A 2 -0.23 -10.87 34.37
N ILE A 3 -0.78 -11.75 33.55
CA ILE A 3 -1.45 -13.00 34.03
C ILE A 3 -0.46 -14.15 34.04
N ALA A 4 0.35 -14.31 33.00
CA ALA A 4 1.21 -15.48 32.86
C ALA A 4 2.66 -15.25 33.34
N GLY A 5 3.05 -14.02 33.67
CA GLY A 5 4.42 -13.67 34.05
C GLY A 5 5.46 -13.86 32.93
N ILE A 6 5.02 -13.97 31.69
CA ILE A 6 5.87 -14.15 30.51
C ILE A 6 6.15 -12.77 29.91
N GLY A 7 7.43 -12.42 29.75
CA GLY A 7 7.86 -11.15 29.16
C GLY A 7 7.64 -11.13 27.65
N ILE A 8 6.92 -10.12 27.17
CA ILE A 8 6.79 -9.79 25.75
C ILE A 8 7.42 -8.42 25.48
N PHE A 9 7.09 -7.43 26.31
CA PHE A 9 7.53 -6.05 26.19
C PHE A 9 8.48 -5.63 27.32
N ASP A 10 8.30 -6.18 28.55
CA ASP A 10 9.08 -5.78 29.74
C ASP A 10 10.41 -6.54 29.81
N PRO A 11 11.55 -5.85 29.59
CA PRO A 11 12.86 -6.49 29.64
C PRO A 11 13.21 -7.12 31.01
N ARG A 12 12.59 -6.63 32.09
CA ARG A 12 12.85 -7.15 33.46
C ARG A 12 12.38 -8.60 33.64
N ILE A 13 11.44 -9.07 32.80
CA ILE A 13 10.92 -10.41 32.80
C ILE A 13 11.17 -11.14 31.47
N GLY A 14 12.23 -10.72 30.74
CA GLY A 14 12.69 -11.35 29.52
C GLY A 14 11.98 -10.90 28.25
N GLY A 15 11.22 -9.82 28.28
CA GLY A 15 10.61 -9.22 27.10
C GLY A 15 11.60 -8.40 26.27
N ASP A 16 11.31 -8.25 24.98
CA ASP A 16 12.08 -7.41 24.05
C ASP A 16 11.11 -6.64 23.14
N PRO A 17 10.90 -5.33 23.39
CA PRO A 17 10.01 -4.50 22.58
C PRO A 17 10.45 -4.39 21.12
N ILE A 18 11.76 -4.44 20.84
CA ILE A 18 12.27 -4.33 19.46
C ILE A 18 12.01 -5.61 18.69
N LEU A 19 12.30 -6.76 19.31
CA LEU A 19 12.00 -8.06 18.73
C LEU A 19 10.49 -8.20 18.46
N PHE A 20 9.65 -7.77 19.42
CA PHE A 20 8.20 -7.75 19.22
C PHE A 20 7.81 -6.91 17.99
N GLN A 21 8.36 -5.72 17.84
CA GLN A 21 8.08 -4.84 16.70
C GLN A 21 8.52 -5.48 15.37
N HIS A 22 9.68 -6.14 15.31
CA HIS A 22 10.09 -6.88 14.12
C HIS A 22 9.09 -7.97 13.75
N LEU A 23 8.66 -8.80 14.69
CA LEU A 23 7.69 -9.87 14.45
C LEU A 23 6.31 -9.31 14.06
N PHE A 24 5.88 -8.24 14.72
CA PHE A 24 4.62 -7.56 14.42
C PHE A 24 4.62 -6.99 12.99
N TRP A 25 5.64 -6.22 12.62
CA TRP A 25 5.71 -5.58 11.32
C TRP A 25 6.05 -6.51 10.17
N PHE A 26 6.76 -7.60 10.45
CA PHE A 26 6.96 -8.67 9.47
C PHE A 26 5.64 -9.25 8.94
N TYR A 27 4.59 -9.23 9.76
CA TYR A 27 3.23 -9.55 9.31
C TYR A 27 2.44 -8.29 8.90
N SER A 28 2.44 -7.25 9.72
CA SER A 28 1.50 -6.13 9.55
C SER A 28 1.80 -5.27 8.33
N HIS A 29 3.04 -5.20 7.86
CA HIS A 29 3.32 -4.54 6.60
C HIS A 29 2.83 -5.36 5.38
N PRO A 30 3.14 -6.65 5.23
CA PRO A 30 2.49 -7.48 4.22
C PRO A 30 0.96 -7.45 4.28
N ALA A 31 0.36 -7.33 5.45
CA ALA A 31 -1.09 -7.23 5.62
C ALA A 31 -1.69 -6.04 4.85
N VAL A 32 -1.03 -4.88 4.81
CA VAL A 32 -1.53 -3.73 4.04
C VAL A 32 -1.48 -3.99 2.53
N TYR A 33 -0.51 -4.77 2.05
CA TYR A 33 -0.47 -5.19 0.65
C TYR A 33 -1.51 -6.27 0.34
N ILE A 34 -1.79 -7.18 1.27
CA ILE A 34 -2.89 -8.16 1.15
C ILE A 34 -4.24 -7.43 0.99
N MET A 35 -4.41 -6.29 1.64
CA MET A 35 -5.62 -5.48 1.51
C MET A 35 -5.68 -4.72 0.18
N ILE A 36 -4.60 -4.06 -0.24
CA ILE A 36 -4.64 -3.16 -1.40
C ILE A 36 -4.57 -3.90 -2.74
N LEU A 37 -3.84 -5.03 -2.85
CA LEU A 37 -3.66 -5.74 -4.12
C LEU A 37 -4.96 -6.25 -4.73
N PRO A 38 -5.90 -6.87 -3.99
CA PRO A 38 -7.22 -7.20 -4.52
C PRO A 38 -7.99 -5.97 -5.00
N GLY A 39 -7.93 -4.86 -4.24
CA GLY A 39 -8.52 -3.58 -4.65
C GLY A 39 -7.96 -3.08 -5.98
N MET A 40 -6.65 -3.17 -6.18
CA MET A 40 -6.01 -2.82 -7.46
C MET A 40 -6.47 -3.74 -8.61
N GLY A 41 -6.80 -5.01 -8.32
CA GLY A 41 -7.41 -5.93 -9.28
C GLY A 41 -8.80 -5.44 -9.70
N VAL A 42 -9.65 -5.10 -8.74
CA VAL A 42 -11.00 -4.53 -9.00
C VAL A 42 -10.89 -3.28 -9.88
N ILE A 43 -9.99 -2.36 -9.57
CA ILE A 43 -9.80 -1.14 -10.36
C ILE A 43 -9.39 -1.46 -11.81
N SER A 44 -8.53 -2.46 -12.02
CA SER A 44 -8.14 -2.88 -13.37
C SER A 44 -9.34 -3.34 -14.18
N GLU A 45 -10.25 -4.11 -13.60
CA GLU A 45 -11.48 -4.57 -14.25
C GLU A 45 -12.45 -3.42 -14.53
N VAL A 46 -12.69 -2.57 -13.53
CA VAL A 46 -13.59 -1.41 -13.65
C VAL A 46 -13.09 -0.45 -14.72
N VAL A 47 -11.83 -0.07 -14.69
CA VAL A 47 -11.23 0.85 -15.68
C VAL A 47 -11.32 0.27 -17.09
N ALA A 48 -11.01 -1.01 -17.27
CA ALA A 48 -11.10 -1.66 -18.58
C ALA A 48 -12.55 -1.68 -19.12
N CYS A 49 -13.51 -2.08 -18.28
CA CYS A 49 -14.92 -2.19 -18.64
C CYS A 49 -15.50 -0.81 -19.01
N PHE A 50 -15.36 0.18 -18.15
CA PHE A 50 -15.96 1.51 -18.33
C PHE A 50 -15.19 2.43 -19.30
N SER A 51 -13.96 2.05 -19.70
CA SER A 51 -13.26 2.68 -20.83
C SER A 51 -13.48 1.96 -22.15
N ARG A 52 -14.17 0.81 -22.14
CA ARG A 52 -14.39 -0.08 -23.30
C ARG A 52 -13.08 -0.46 -23.99
N LYS A 53 -12.05 -0.73 -23.19
CA LYS A 53 -10.72 -1.10 -23.65
C LYS A 53 -10.19 -2.29 -22.87
N ARG A 54 -9.19 -2.97 -23.44
CA ARG A 54 -8.37 -3.91 -22.67
C ARG A 54 -7.37 -3.13 -21.81
N VAL A 55 -7.01 -3.71 -20.66
CA VAL A 55 -5.96 -3.13 -19.79
C VAL A 55 -4.68 -2.95 -20.60
N PHE A 56 -4.22 -1.72 -20.69
CA PHE A 56 -2.95 -1.41 -21.35
C PHE A 56 -1.80 -2.06 -20.57
N GLY A 57 -0.92 -2.77 -21.29
CA GLY A 57 0.22 -3.42 -20.66
C GLY A 57 -0.15 -4.45 -19.58
N TYR A 58 -1.17 -5.29 -19.81
CA TYR A 58 -1.67 -6.26 -18.83
C TYR A 58 -0.54 -7.05 -18.14
N THR A 59 0.43 -7.55 -18.92
CA THR A 59 1.56 -8.31 -18.37
C THR A 59 2.36 -7.48 -17.35
N PHE A 60 2.60 -6.19 -17.65
CA PHE A 60 3.31 -5.30 -16.73
C PHE A 60 2.50 -5.03 -15.46
N VAL A 61 1.18 -4.88 -15.57
CA VAL A 61 0.28 -4.70 -14.41
C VAL A 61 0.26 -5.96 -13.54
N ALA A 62 0.22 -7.14 -14.16
CA ALA A 62 0.26 -8.41 -13.45
C ALA A 62 1.63 -8.62 -12.75
N MET A 63 2.73 -8.42 -13.46
CA MET A 63 4.07 -8.52 -12.89
C MET A 63 4.34 -7.48 -11.81
N ALA A 64 3.79 -6.26 -11.95
CA ALA A 64 3.84 -5.24 -10.92
C ALA A 64 3.13 -5.69 -9.63
N SER A 65 2.00 -6.41 -9.74
CA SER A 65 1.32 -6.97 -8.56
C SER A 65 2.19 -7.99 -7.83
N VAL A 66 2.84 -8.89 -8.58
CA VAL A 66 3.80 -9.84 -8.01
C VAL A 66 4.98 -9.11 -7.37
N GLY A 67 5.51 -8.10 -8.06
CA GLY A 67 6.60 -7.25 -7.55
C GLY A 67 6.24 -6.59 -6.22
N ILE A 68 5.06 -5.98 -6.11
CA ILE A 68 4.58 -5.38 -4.85
C ILE A 68 4.49 -6.46 -3.75
N ALA A 69 3.94 -7.63 -4.06
CA ALA A 69 3.80 -8.70 -3.09
C ALA A 69 5.17 -9.15 -2.55
N VAL A 70 6.13 -9.40 -3.44
CA VAL A 70 7.47 -9.87 -3.06
C VAL A 70 8.24 -8.79 -2.28
N ILE A 71 8.31 -7.56 -2.82
CA ILE A 71 9.04 -6.47 -2.17
C ILE A 71 8.37 -6.12 -0.83
N GLY A 72 7.04 -6.19 -0.75
CA GLY A 72 6.28 -5.92 0.46
C GLY A 72 6.69 -6.73 1.68
N PHE A 73 7.20 -7.96 1.50
CA PHE A 73 7.77 -8.77 2.58
C PHE A 73 9.16 -8.32 3.03
N LEU A 74 9.81 -7.43 2.30
CA LEU A 74 11.21 -7.04 2.54
C LEU A 74 11.35 -5.62 3.13
N VAL A 75 10.25 -4.92 3.41
CA VAL A 75 10.29 -3.49 3.74
C VAL A 75 9.76 -3.13 5.13
N TRP A 76 9.37 -4.09 5.96
CA TRP A 76 8.71 -3.85 7.25
C TRP A 76 9.51 -2.93 8.21
N GLY A 77 10.84 -2.90 8.11
CA GLY A 77 11.69 -2.15 9.02
C GLY A 77 11.58 -0.63 8.88
N HIS A 78 10.91 -0.11 7.84
CA HIS A 78 10.61 1.32 7.78
C HIS A 78 9.62 1.78 8.86
N HIS A 79 8.84 0.88 9.45
CA HIS A 79 8.02 1.19 10.61
C HIS A 79 8.83 1.33 11.91
N MET A 80 10.14 1.10 11.84
CA MET A 80 11.02 1.02 12.99
C MET A 80 12.23 1.99 12.91
N PHE A 81 12.17 3.01 12.06
CA PHE A 81 13.29 3.92 11.86
C PHE A 81 13.74 4.66 13.11
N ILE A 82 12.84 4.88 14.07
CA ILE A 82 13.14 5.54 15.35
C ILE A 82 13.32 4.57 16.53
N THR A 83 13.37 3.25 16.29
CA THR A 83 13.49 2.25 17.37
C THR A 83 14.93 1.97 17.81
N GLY A 84 15.92 2.64 17.21
CA GLY A 84 17.33 2.42 17.50
C GLY A 84 17.97 1.29 16.70
N GLN A 85 17.35 0.81 15.63
CA GLN A 85 18.00 -0.11 14.68
C GLN A 85 19.25 0.54 14.05
N SER A 86 20.22 -0.27 13.61
CA SER A 86 21.46 0.28 13.07
C SER A 86 21.22 1.14 11.81
N MET A 87 22.07 2.12 11.58
CA MET A 87 21.99 3.00 10.41
C MET A 87 22.01 2.23 9.08
N TYR A 88 22.83 1.18 8.97
CA TYR A 88 22.92 0.37 7.76
C TYR A 88 21.61 -0.38 7.47
N VAL A 89 20.99 -0.92 8.52
CA VAL A 89 19.70 -1.61 8.43
C VAL A 89 18.60 -0.60 8.02
N SER A 90 18.59 0.58 8.64
CA SER A 90 17.64 1.65 8.30
C SER A 90 17.80 2.12 6.85
N LEU A 91 19.03 2.29 6.37
CA LEU A 91 19.30 2.65 4.96
C LEU A 91 18.84 1.55 4.00
N ALA A 92 19.08 0.27 4.34
CA ALA A 92 18.62 -0.85 3.52
C ALA A 92 17.09 -0.88 3.42
N PHE A 93 16.38 -0.75 4.54
CA PHE A 93 14.91 -0.69 4.53
C PHE A 93 14.39 0.57 3.82
N SER A 94 15.05 1.71 3.94
CA SER A 94 14.72 2.93 3.20
C SER A 94 14.81 2.68 1.69
N PHE A 95 15.93 2.15 1.22
CA PHE A 95 16.13 1.83 -0.20
C PHE A 95 15.08 0.83 -0.73
N LEU A 96 14.85 -0.26 0.00
CA LEU A 96 13.85 -1.26 -0.39
C LEU A 96 12.44 -0.67 -0.42
N SER A 97 12.12 0.25 0.51
CA SER A 97 10.82 0.93 0.55
C SER A 97 10.61 1.83 -0.67
N PHE A 98 11.65 2.52 -1.15
CA PHE A 98 11.57 3.26 -2.41
C PHE A 98 11.27 2.37 -3.62
N LEU A 99 11.78 1.14 -3.64
CA LEU A 99 11.54 0.21 -4.75
C LEU A 99 10.06 -0.15 -4.92
N VAL A 100 9.23 -0.08 -3.87
CA VAL A 100 7.78 -0.33 -3.96
C VAL A 100 7.08 0.70 -4.86
N ALA A 101 7.63 1.91 -4.97
CA ALA A 101 7.07 2.95 -5.81
C ALA A 101 7.09 2.58 -7.31
N VAL A 102 8.08 1.81 -7.75
CA VAL A 102 8.22 1.43 -9.17
C VAL A 102 7.03 0.60 -9.66
N PRO A 103 6.73 -0.57 -9.09
CA PRO A 103 5.57 -1.36 -9.52
C PRO A 103 4.24 -0.63 -9.26
N SER A 104 4.14 0.19 -8.22
CA SER A 104 2.94 0.99 -7.95
C SER A 104 2.72 2.03 -9.06
N ALA A 105 3.76 2.73 -9.48
CA ALA A 105 3.71 3.68 -10.58
C ALA A 105 3.33 3.01 -11.91
N ILE A 106 3.89 1.83 -12.21
CA ILE A 106 3.52 1.04 -13.40
C ILE A 106 2.01 0.85 -13.45
N LYS A 107 1.37 0.49 -12.34
CA LYS A 107 -0.08 0.29 -12.29
C LYS A 107 -0.85 1.58 -12.57
N VAL A 108 -0.51 2.67 -11.89
CA VAL A 108 -1.18 3.97 -12.06
C VAL A 108 -1.05 4.46 -13.52
N PHE A 109 0.14 4.39 -14.09
CA PHE A 109 0.37 4.77 -15.49
C PHE A 109 -0.42 3.89 -16.46
N ASN A 110 -0.47 2.59 -16.22
CA ASN A 110 -1.19 1.68 -17.11
C ASN A 110 -2.72 1.84 -17.01
N TRP A 111 -3.27 2.16 -15.84
CA TRP A 111 -4.69 2.53 -15.72
C TRP A 111 -4.99 3.83 -16.47
N THR A 112 -4.15 4.84 -16.33
CA THR A 112 -4.28 6.10 -17.06
C THR A 112 -4.17 5.88 -18.58
N ALA A 113 -3.20 5.07 -19.03
CA ALA A 113 -3.05 4.72 -20.45
C ALA A 113 -4.24 3.88 -20.97
N THR A 114 -4.86 3.06 -20.13
CA THR A 114 -6.08 2.32 -20.49
C THR A 114 -7.23 3.28 -20.78
N MET A 115 -7.39 4.31 -19.97
CA MET A 115 -8.43 5.34 -20.16
C MET A 115 -8.15 6.26 -21.36
N TYR A 116 -6.89 6.47 -21.69
CA TYR A 116 -6.51 7.37 -22.79
C TYR A 116 -7.13 6.94 -24.11
N LYS A 117 -7.87 7.84 -24.77
CA LYS A 117 -8.66 7.58 -25.99
C LYS A 117 -9.65 6.42 -25.85
N GLY A 118 -10.13 6.13 -24.64
CA GLY A 118 -11.23 5.19 -24.38
C GLY A 118 -12.58 5.89 -24.50
N SER A 119 -13.63 5.11 -24.72
CA SER A 119 -15.03 5.57 -24.64
C SER A 119 -15.50 5.45 -23.19
N ILE A 120 -15.17 6.46 -22.39
CA ILE A 120 -15.38 6.43 -20.93
C ILE A 120 -16.86 6.65 -20.61
N SER A 121 -17.43 5.73 -19.82
CA SER A 121 -18.74 5.90 -19.18
C SER A 121 -18.52 6.26 -17.71
N LEU A 122 -19.15 7.35 -17.24
CA LEU A 122 -19.00 7.87 -15.89
C LEU A 122 -20.06 7.30 -14.92
N ASP A 123 -20.29 5.99 -15.01
CA ASP A 123 -21.15 5.29 -14.06
C ASP A 123 -20.49 5.18 -12.69
N THR A 124 -21.29 4.92 -11.65
CA THR A 124 -20.83 4.91 -10.25
C THR A 124 -19.53 4.12 -10.01
N PRO A 125 -19.34 2.88 -10.55
CA PRO A 125 -18.08 2.17 -10.35
C PRO A 125 -16.86 2.91 -10.91
N MET A 126 -17.02 3.59 -12.05
CA MET A 126 -15.93 4.34 -12.67
C MET A 126 -15.57 5.60 -11.87
N LEU A 127 -16.54 6.25 -11.23
CA LEU A 127 -16.27 7.38 -10.33
C LEU A 127 -15.46 6.94 -9.12
N TYR A 128 -15.75 5.76 -8.55
CA TYR A 128 -14.91 5.16 -7.51
C TYR A 128 -13.50 4.83 -8.02
N ALA A 129 -13.36 4.36 -9.25
CA ALA A 129 -12.05 4.11 -9.84
C ALA A 129 -11.22 5.40 -10.03
N PHE A 130 -11.84 6.50 -10.45
CA PHE A 130 -11.19 7.81 -10.49
C PHE A 130 -10.76 8.27 -9.10
N GLY A 131 -11.65 8.15 -8.10
CA GLY A 131 -11.33 8.47 -6.71
C GLY A 131 -10.15 7.64 -6.22
N PHE A 132 -10.16 6.33 -6.48
CA PHE A 132 -9.03 5.45 -6.16
C PHE A 132 -7.72 5.94 -6.79
N ILE A 133 -7.69 6.15 -8.11
CA ILE A 133 -6.46 6.52 -8.82
C ILE A 133 -5.90 7.83 -8.28
N GLY A 134 -6.76 8.84 -8.07
CA GLY A 134 -6.34 10.14 -7.55
C GLY A 134 -5.82 10.07 -6.12
N LEU A 135 -6.61 9.49 -5.21
CA LEU A 135 -6.27 9.43 -3.78
C LEU A 135 -5.10 8.47 -3.51
N PHE A 136 -5.08 7.32 -4.19
CA PHE A 136 -3.95 6.39 -4.10
C PHE A 136 -2.65 7.01 -4.62
N THR A 137 -2.71 7.84 -5.66
CA THR A 137 -1.52 8.54 -6.17
C THR A 137 -0.97 9.51 -5.13
N ILE A 138 -1.83 10.30 -4.47
CA ILE A 138 -1.41 11.18 -3.36
C ILE A 138 -0.81 10.35 -2.21
N GLY A 139 -1.47 9.26 -1.84
CA GLY A 139 -0.97 8.32 -0.82
C GLY A 139 0.39 7.72 -1.18
N GLY A 140 0.59 7.32 -2.44
CA GLY A 140 1.87 6.80 -2.92
C GLY A 140 2.99 7.83 -2.91
N LEU A 141 2.70 9.07 -3.30
CA LEU A 141 3.66 10.18 -3.24
C LEU A 141 4.06 10.50 -1.78
N THR A 142 3.10 10.57 -0.86
CA THR A 142 3.43 10.74 0.57
C THR A 142 4.19 9.55 1.14
N GLY A 143 3.98 8.35 0.60
CA GLY A 143 4.75 7.15 0.92
C GLY A 143 6.24 7.26 0.56
N LEU A 144 6.58 7.95 -0.55
CA LEU A 144 7.96 8.22 -0.91
C LEU A 144 8.68 9.12 0.13
N PHE A 145 7.98 10.10 0.68
CA PHE A 145 8.52 10.92 1.78
C PHE A 145 8.80 10.07 3.02
N LEU A 146 7.88 9.16 3.38
CA LEU A 146 8.06 8.25 4.52
C LEU A 146 9.11 7.16 4.27
N ALA A 147 9.33 6.76 3.01
CA ALA A 147 10.42 5.85 2.66
C ALA A 147 11.79 6.47 2.88
N SER A 148 11.90 7.80 2.80
CA SER A 148 13.12 8.54 3.07
C SER A 148 13.42 8.55 4.57
N LEU A 149 14.47 7.85 5.00
CA LEU A 149 14.89 7.78 6.40
C LEU A 149 14.98 9.17 7.05
N GLY A 150 15.65 10.13 6.38
CA GLY A 150 15.85 11.48 6.91
C GLY A 150 14.56 12.29 7.07
N VAL A 151 13.55 12.03 6.25
CA VAL A 151 12.23 12.68 6.36
C VAL A 151 11.38 11.95 7.39
N ASP A 152 11.35 10.60 7.36
CA ASP A 152 10.53 9.81 8.28
C ASP A 152 10.86 10.12 9.74
N VAL A 153 12.12 10.22 10.11
CA VAL A 153 12.55 10.55 11.47
C VAL A 153 11.92 11.86 12.00
N GLN A 154 11.60 12.82 11.10
CA GLN A 154 10.98 14.09 11.47
C GLN A 154 9.45 14.00 11.60
N VAL A 155 8.82 13.11 10.83
CA VAL A 155 7.36 13.02 10.75
C VAL A 155 6.79 11.71 11.33
N HIS A 156 7.67 10.83 11.80
CA HIS A 156 7.30 9.58 12.44
C HIS A 156 6.41 9.83 13.66
N GLY A 157 5.32 9.08 13.79
CA GLY A 157 4.36 9.26 14.88
C GLY A 157 3.49 10.52 14.79
N THR A 158 3.55 11.26 13.69
CA THR A 158 2.72 12.44 13.44
C THR A 158 1.49 12.11 12.58
N TYR A 159 0.58 13.09 12.45
CA TYR A 159 -0.58 12.97 11.55
C TYR A 159 -0.20 12.88 10.06
N PHE A 160 1.05 13.17 9.68
CA PHE A 160 1.52 12.93 8.31
C PHE A 160 1.46 11.42 7.96
N VAL A 161 1.88 10.56 8.89
CA VAL A 161 1.77 9.10 8.71
C VAL A 161 0.31 8.67 8.67
N VAL A 162 -0.52 9.23 9.54
CA VAL A 162 -1.97 8.97 9.58
C VAL A 162 -2.62 9.36 8.25
N ALA A 163 -2.28 10.52 7.71
CA ALA A 163 -2.77 10.95 6.40
C ALA A 163 -2.33 10.01 5.28
N HIS A 164 -1.05 9.63 5.25
CA HIS A 164 -0.51 8.71 4.26
C HIS A 164 -1.33 7.42 4.18
N PHE A 165 -1.48 6.70 5.29
CA PHE A 165 -2.16 5.42 5.24
C PHE A 165 -3.67 5.54 5.01
N HIS A 166 -4.32 6.65 5.40
CA HIS A 166 -5.71 6.90 5.05
C HIS A 166 -5.91 7.15 3.55
N TYR A 167 -5.00 7.88 2.90
CA TYR A 167 -5.03 8.04 1.44
C TYR A 167 -4.87 6.70 0.72
N VAL A 168 -4.04 5.79 1.24
CA VAL A 168 -3.84 4.46 0.66
C VAL A 168 -5.00 3.52 1.01
N MET A 169 -5.42 3.47 2.28
CA MET A 169 -6.43 2.51 2.76
C MET A 169 -7.84 2.95 2.41
N VAL A 170 -8.24 4.15 2.80
CA VAL A 170 -9.60 4.66 2.56
C VAL A 170 -9.70 5.15 1.12
N GLY A 171 -8.78 5.99 0.68
CA GLY A 171 -8.70 6.49 -0.70
C GLY A 171 -8.40 5.39 -1.73
N GLY A 172 -7.72 4.34 -1.32
CA GLY A 172 -7.44 3.15 -2.14
C GLY A 172 -8.46 2.04 -1.88
N MET A 173 -8.22 1.17 -0.90
CA MET A 173 -8.95 -0.08 -0.72
C MET A 173 -10.47 0.11 -0.57
N VAL A 174 -10.93 1.07 0.25
CA VAL A 174 -12.37 1.29 0.46
C VAL A 174 -13.04 1.78 -0.83
N MET A 175 -12.39 2.69 -1.58
CA MET A 175 -12.91 3.14 -2.88
C MET A 175 -13.00 1.98 -3.87
N ALA A 176 -11.99 1.11 -3.94
CA ALA A 176 -12.01 -0.07 -4.80
C ALA A 176 -13.11 -1.06 -4.38
N PHE A 177 -13.28 -1.29 -3.07
CA PHE A 177 -14.30 -2.16 -2.54
C PHE A 177 -15.72 -1.67 -2.89
N MET A 178 -15.99 -0.38 -2.67
CA MET A 178 -17.28 0.23 -3.02
C MET A 178 -17.52 0.20 -4.54
N GLY A 179 -16.50 0.53 -5.33
CA GLY A 179 -16.56 0.40 -6.79
C GLY A 179 -16.87 -1.02 -7.23
N GLY A 180 -16.25 -2.02 -6.62
CA GLY A 180 -16.49 -3.44 -6.87
C GLY A 180 -17.91 -3.87 -6.52
N ILE A 181 -18.43 -3.48 -5.36
CA ILE A 181 -19.83 -3.77 -4.97
C ILE A 181 -20.79 -3.23 -6.02
N HIS A 182 -20.65 -1.97 -6.42
CA HIS A 182 -21.52 -1.38 -7.44
C HIS A 182 -21.37 -2.05 -8.82
N PHE A 183 -20.15 -2.49 -9.15
CA PHE A 183 -19.87 -3.15 -10.43
C PHE A 183 -20.47 -4.56 -10.51
N TRP A 184 -20.37 -5.32 -9.42
CA TRP A 184 -20.85 -6.71 -9.39
C TRP A 184 -22.23 -6.88 -8.73
N TRP A 185 -22.84 -5.80 -8.24
CA TRP A 185 -24.15 -5.86 -7.59
C TRP A 185 -25.20 -6.71 -8.34
N PRO A 186 -25.32 -6.60 -9.68
CA PRO A 186 -26.28 -7.44 -10.41
C PRO A 186 -25.97 -8.94 -10.42
N LYS A 187 -24.79 -9.34 -9.92
CA LYS A 187 -24.32 -10.72 -9.88
C LYS A 187 -24.24 -11.30 -8.47
N ILE A 188 -24.41 -10.47 -7.46
CA ILE A 188 -24.42 -10.83 -6.04
C ILE A 188 -25.87 -11.04 -5.60
#